data_76ea3a12af83f544b3171f541af2e847
#
_entry.id   76ea3a12af83f544b3171f541af2e847
#
_cell.length_a   1.000
_cell.length_b   1.000
_cell.length_c   1.000
_cell.angle_alpha   90.00
_cell.angle_beta   90.00
_cell.angle_gamma   90.00
#
_symmetry.space_group_name_H-M   'P 1'
#
loop_
_entity.id
_entity.type
_entity.pdbx_description
1 polymer ?
#
loop_
_entity_poly.entity_id
_entity_poly.type
_entity_poly.pdbx_seq_one_letter_code
_entity_poly.pdbx_strand_id
1 'polypeptide(L)'
;MQEKSLNNGIMKGKRGIVMGVANDRSIAWGIASAAAKQGAELAFTYQGDALEKRVRPLAESIGSNIIIPCDVSSDKAIDEAFLLLKEKWDNIDFLVHAIAYSDKEELKGEYIDTTRENFYKTMDISVYSF
;
A
#
# COMPACT_ATOMS: atom_id res chain seq x y z
N MET A 1 14.88 9.12 24.87
CA MET A 1 14.43 7.79 25.32
C MET A 1 13.57 7.07 24.31
N GLN A 2 12.55 7.73 23.74
CA GLN A 2 11.76 7.13 22.64
C GLN A 2 12.58 6.90 21.37
N GLU A 3 13.52 7.77 21.05
CA GLU A 3 14.44 7.61 19.91
C GLU A 3 15.32 6.38 20.02
N LYS A 4 15.77 6.01 21.24
CA LYS A 4 16.57 4.80 21.46
C LYS A 4 15.77 3.52 21.21
N SER A 5 14.45 3.50 21.51
CA SER A 5 13.62 2.33 21.26
C SER A 5 13.35 2.12 19.76
N LEU A 6 13.18 3.21 18.99
CA LEU A 6 13.05 3.16 17.54
C LEU A 6 14.32 2.67 16.84
N ASN A 7 15.49 3.08 17.36
CA ASN A 7 16.79 2.68 16.82
C ASN A 7 17.14 1.20 17.08
N ASN A 8 16.47 0.56 18.02
CA ASN A 8 16.66 -0.84 18.39
C ASN A 8 15.51 -1.75 18.03
N GLY A 9 14.56 -1.28 17.19
CA GLY A 9 13.42 -2.07 16.75
C GLY A 9 13.82 -3.27 15.88
N ILE A 10 12.97 -4.29 15.88
CA ILE A 10 13.21 -5.53 15.13
C ILE A 10 13.21 -5.32 13.60
N MET A 11 12.66 -4.20 13.13
CA MET A 11 12.60 -3.84 11.71
C MET A 11 13.66 -2.79 11.33
N LYS A 12 14.61 -2.49 12.22
CA LYS A 12 15.67 -1.52 11.95
C LYS A 12 16.46 -1.91 10.70
N GLY A 13 16.61 -0.94 9.78
CA GLY A 13 17.32 -1.14 8.51
C GLY A 13 16.51 -1.88 7.45
N LYS A 14 15.29 -2.29 7.75
CA LYS A 14 14.40 -2.93 6.77
C LYS A 14 13.63 -1.89 5.99
N ARG A 15 13.51 -2.12 4.67
CA ARG A 15 12.80 -1.24 3.73
C ARG A 15 11.61 -1.98 3.15
N GLY A 16 10.43 -1.39 3.28
CA GLY A 16 9.20 -2.00 2.80
C GLY A 16 8.33 -1.06 2.01
N ILE A 17 7.67 -1.59 1.00
CA ILE A 17 6.63 -0.88 0.26
C ILE A 17 5.26 -1.31 0.78
N VAL A 18 4.41 -0.34 1.09
CA VAL A 18 3.06 -0.57 1.62
C VAL A 18 2.03 -0.07 0.60
N MET A 19 1.20 -0.98 0.15
CA MET A 19 0.16 -0.73 -0.83
C MET A 19 -1.22 -0.92 -0.17
N GLY A 20 -2.11 0.05 -0.34
CA GLY A 20 -3.48 -0.08 0.13
C GLY A 20 -3.88 0.84 1.29
N VAL A 21 -3.06 1.82 1.65
CA VAL A 21 -3.47 2.85 2.61
C VAL A 21 -4.48 3.78 1.94
N ALA A 22 -5.65 3.90 2.54
CA ALA A 22 -6.70 4.84 2.11
C ALA A 22 -6.97 5.91 3.17
N ASN A 23 -6.79 5.57 4.44
CA ASN A 23 -6.97 6.45 5.59
C ASN A 23 -6.28 5.82 6.83
N ASP A 24 -6.41 6.49 7.96
CA ASP A 24 -5.84 6.05 9.24
C ASP A 24 -6.50 4.79 9.85
N ARG A 25 -7.59 4.31 9.25
CA ARG A 25 -8.29 3.08 9.65
C ARG A 25 -7.99 1.90 8.75
N SER A 26 -7.22 2.10 7.68
CA SER A 26 -6.83 1.01 6.77
C SER A 26 -5.98 -0.03 7.49
N ILE A 27 -6.18 -1.29 7.15
CA ILE A 27 -5.31 -2.40 7.61
C ILE A 27 -3.86 -2.10 7.24
N ALA A 28 -3.62 -1.65 6.02
CA ALA A 28 -2.29 -1.26 5.55
C ALA A 28 -1.65 -0.18 6.44
N TRP A 29 -2.43 0.80 6.91
CA TRP A 29 -1.92 1.83 7.81
C TRP A 29 -1.53 1.26 9.18
N GLY A 30 -2.32 0.35 9.72
CA GLY A 30 -2.00 -0.34 10.97
C GLY A 30 -0.67 -1.11 10.86
N ILE A 31 -0.48 -1.81 9.75
CA ILE A 31 0.77 -2.54 9.47
C ILE A 31 1.94 -1.55 9.33
N ALA A 32 1.76 -0.50 8.54
CA ALA A 32 2.79 0.51 8.31
C ALA A 32 3.22 1.20 9.61
N SER A 33 2.26 1.60 10.44
CA SER A 33 2.53 2.24 11.73
C SER A 33 3.31 1.32 12.67
N ALA A 34 2.93 0.05 12.72
CA ALA A 34 3.63 -0.94 13.55
C ALA A 34 5.06 -1.17 13.06
N ALA A 35 5.26 -1.31 11.75
CA ALA A 35 6.57 -1.50 11.15
C ALA A 35 7.48 -0.27 11.38
N ALA A 36 6.93 0.94 11.21
CA ALA A 36 7.68 2.18 11.45
C ALA A 36 8.12 2.32 12.92
N LYS A 37 7.26 1.96 13.86
CA LYS A 37 7.60 1.93 15.29
C LYS A 37 8.75 0.97 15.60
N GLN A 38 8.92 -0.06 14.80
CA GLN A 38 9.98 -1.03 14.93
C GLN A 38 11.23 -0.69 14.08
N GLY A 39 11.28 0.51 13.52
CA GLY A 39 12.44 1.03 12.83
C GLY A 39 12.48 0.83 11.32
N ALA A 40 11.42 0.31 10.70
CA ALA A 40 11.37 0.15 9.24
C ALA A 40 11.33 1.49 8.51
N GLU A 41 12.01 1.56 7.37
CA GLU A 41 11.82 2.61 6.38
C GLU A 41 10.72 2.18 5.41
N LEU A 42 9.77 3.07 5.14
CA LEU A 42 8.58 2.73 4.34
C LEU A 42 8.43 3.62 3.12
N ALA A 43 7.95 3.01 2.05
CA ALA A 43 7.41 3.69 0.87
C ALA A 43 5.93 3.34 0.73
N PHE A 44 5.15 4.26 0.19
CA PHE A 44 3.71 4.07 0.02
C PHE A 44 3.32 4.24 -1.44
N THR A 45 2.32 3.47 -1.86
CA THR A 45 1.66 3.68 -3.14
C THR A 45 0.23 4.16 -2.95
N TYR A 46 -0.28 4.85 -3.93
CA TYR A 46 -1.67 5.33 -3.95
C TYR A 46 -2.20 5.31 -5.39
N GLN A 47 -3.52 5.28 -5.52
CA GLN A 47 -4.21 5.43 -6.78
C GLN A 47 -5.08 6.69 -6.77
N GLY A 48 -4.74 7.66 -7.63
CA GLY A 48 -5.51 8.87 -7.82
C GLY A 48 -5.28 9.97 -6.77
N ASP A 49 -5.58 11.19 -7.18
CA ASP A 49 -5.27 12.40 -6.40
C ASP A 49 -6.01 12.47 -5.06
N ALA A 50 -7.21 11.93 -5.00
CA ALA A 50 -7.98 11.92 -3.75
C ALA A 50 -7.30 11.08 -2.66
N LEU A 51 -6.72 9.94 -3.03
CA LEU A 51 -5.96 9.11 -2.09
C LEU A 51 -4.61 9.71 -1.76
N GLU A 52 -3.94 10.35 -2.72
CA GLU A 52 -2.68 11.05 -2.45
C GLU A 52 -2.81 12.04 -1.30
N LYS A 53 -3.85 12.85 -1.33
CA LYS A 53 -4.13 13.86 -0.29
C LYS A 53 -4.31 13.25 1.11
N ARG A 54 -4.74 12.00 1.18
CA ARG A 54 -4.93 11.28 2.45
C ARG A 54 -3.67 10.53 2.87
N VAL A 55 -2.98 9.90 1.93
CA VAL A 55 -1.80 9.08 2.19
C VAL A 55 -0.60 9.92 2.56
N ARG A 56 -0.38 11.04 1.87
CA ARG A 56 0.80 11.89 2.08
C ARG A 56 0.97 12.34 3.53
N PRO A 57 -0.04 12.95 4.19
CA PRO A 57 0.13 13.36 5.59
C PRO A 57 0.41 12.18 6.53
N LEU A 58 -0.20 11.03 6.27
CA LEU A 58 0.03 9.83 7.07
C LEU A 58 1.46 9.34 6.93
N ALA A 59 1.96 9.24 5.70
CA ALA A 59 3.33 8.83 5.41
C ALA A 59 4.33 9.77 6.08
N GLU A 60 4.13 11.07 5.94
CA GLU A 60 4.97 12.10 6.55
C GLU A 60 4.98 12.01 8.08
N SER A 61 3.85 11.64 8.70
CA SER A 61 3.74 11.50 10.15
C SER A 61 4.64 10.42 10.73
N ILE A 62 5.07 9.45 9.92
CA ILE A 62 6.00 8.39 10.32
C ILE A 62 7.35 8.50 9.63
N GLY A 63 7.66 9.69 9.07
CA GLY A 63 8.96 9.99 8.49
C GLY A 63 9.19 9.51 7.06
N SER A 64 8.15 9.05 6.37
CA SER A 64 8.28 8.64 4.97
C SER A 64 7.98 9.81 4.02
N ASN A 65 8.84 9.98 3.02
CA ASN A 65 8.65 10.91 1.92
C ASN A 65 8.57 10.21 0.55
N ILE A 66 8.52 8.89 0.55
CA ILE A 66 8.44 8.10 -0.69
C ILE A 66 6.99 7.68 -0.90
N ILE A 67 6.30 8.40 -1.78
CA ILE A 67 4.89 8.25 -2.07
C ILE A 67 4.74 8.21 -3.59
N ILE A 68 4.32 7.07 -4.11
CA ILE A 68 4.39 6.75 -5.53
C ILE A 68 2.99 6.43 -6.07
N PRO A 69 2.56 7.05 -7.19
CA PRO A 69 1.31 6.66 -7.83
C PRO A 69 1.43 5.25 -8.42
N CYS A 70 0.42 4.43 -8.19
CA CYS A 70 0.35 3.09 -8.76
C CYS A 70 -1.10 2.61 -8.87
N ASP A 71 -1.60 2.52 -10.09
CA ASP A 71 -2.83 1.83 -10.40
C ASP A 71 -2.50 0.36 -10.68
N VAL A 72 -2.85 -0.52 -9.76
CA VAL A 72 -2.52 -1.95 -9.85
C VAL A 72 -3.29 -2.70 -10.94
N SER A 73 -4.26 -2.07 -11.59
CA SER A 73 -4.93 -2.64 -12.77
C SER A 73 -4.12 -2.43 -14.07
N SER A 74 -2.98 -1.75 -13.98
CA SER A 74 -2.10 -1.44 -15.12
C SER A 74 -0.70 -1.98 -14.85
N ASP A 75 -0.26 -2.94 -15.65
CA ASP A 75 1.10 -3.49 -15.59
C ASP A 75 2.15 -2.38 -15.76
N LYS A 76 1.90 -1.46 -16.70
CA LYS A 76 2.77 -0.31 -16.92
C LYS A 76 2.91 0.56 -15.69
N ALA A 77 1.81 0.84 -14.99
CA ALA A 77 1.84 1.63 -13.77
C ALA A 77 2.62 0.93 -12.65
N ILE A 78 2.50 -0.39 -12.54
CA ILE A 78 3.26 -1.19 -11.59
C ILE A 78 4.75 -1.11 -11.90
N ASP A 79 5.14 -1.32 -13.16
CA ASP A 79 6.53 -1.23 -13.59
C ASP A 79 7.13 0.15 -13.32
N GLU A 80 6.41 1.21 -13.66
CA GLU A 80 6.82 2.59 -13.42
C GLU A 80 6.99 2.88 -11.92
N ALA A 81 6.10 2.36 -11.08
CA ALA A 81 6.19 2.54 -9.62
C ALA A 81 7.47 1.90 -9.07
N PHE A 82 7.80 0.70 -9.49
CA PHE A 82 9.02 0.02 -9.06
C PHE A 82 10.30 0.65 -9.63
N LEU A 83 10.24 1.22 -10.83
CA LEU A 83 11.36 1.99 -11.37
C LEU A 83 11.63 3.25 -10.52
N LEU A 84 10.59 3.98 -10.14
CA LEU A 84 10.72 5.14 -9.25
C LEU A 84 11.27 4.74 -7.88
N LEU A 85 10.79 3.63 -7.34
CA LEU A 85 11.29 3.13 -6.06
C LEU A 85 12.78 2.76 -6.13
N LYS A 86 13.20 2.16 -7.23
CA LYS A 86 14.59 1.78 -7.48
C LYS A 86 15.54 2.99 -7.50
N GLU A 87 15.07 4.15 -7.87
CA GLU A 87 15.86 5.39 -7.78
C GLU A 87 16.14 5.81 -6.34
N LYS A 88 15.30 5.38 -5.39
CA LYS A 88 15.42 5.73 -3.97
C LYS A 88 16.11 4.64 -3.17
N TRP A 89 15.85 3.37 -3.49
CA TRP A 89 16.35 2.22 -2.76
C TRP A 89 16.95 1.18 -3.72
N ASP A 90 18.05 0.61 -3.36
CA ASP A 90 18.68 -0.48 -4.13
C ASP A 90 17.89 -1.79 -4.02
N ASN A 91 17.25 -2.00 -2.87
CA ASN A 91 16.45 -3.20 -2.61
C ASN A 91 15.27 -2.89 -1.68
N ILE A 92 14.34 -3.82 -1.62
CA ILE A 92 13.26 -3.86 -0.65
C ILE A 92 13.34 -5.18 0.12
N ASP A 93 13.04 -5.13 1.41
CA ASP A 93 13.03 -6.30 2.27
C ASP A 93 11.64 -6.93 2.37
N PHE A 94 10.59 -6.14 2.26
CA PHE A 94 9.21 -6.63 2.32
C PHE A 94 8.25 -5.78 1.51
N LEU A 95 7.15 -6.41 1.13
CA LEU A 95 6.03 -5.78 0.45
C LEU A 95 4.73 -6.12 1.18
N VAL A 96 3.93 -5.11 1.44
CA VAL A 96 2.58 -5.26 1.99
C VAL A 96 1.58 -4.95 0.88
N HIS A 97 0.91 -5.99 0.40
CA HIS A 97 -0.19 -5.86 -0.56
C HIS A 97 -1.51 -5.98 0.19
N ALA A 98 -2.11 -4.84 0.51
CA ALA A 98 -3.38 -4.78 1.22
C ALA A 98 -4.43 -4.07 0.35
N ILE A 99 -4.55 -4.53 -0.89
CA ILE A 99 -5.45 -3.99 -1.90
C ILE A 99 -6.52 -5.01 -2.22
N ALA A 100 -7.77 -4.56 -2.17
CA ALA A 100 -8.91 -5.32 -2.65
C ALA A 100 -9.97 -4.35 -3.19
N TYR A 101 -10.68 -4.79 -4.20
CA TYR A 101 -11.77 -4.01 -4.79
C TYR A 101 -12.86 -4.91 -5.32
N SER A 102 -14.09 -4.48 -5.12
CA SER A 102 -15.28 -4.99 -5.80
C SER A 102 -16.28 -3.85 -5.95
N ASP A 103 -17.07 -3.88 -7.01
CA ASP A 103 -18.10 -2.86 -7.21
C ASP A 103 -19.13 -2.90 -6.08
N LYS A 104 -19.38 -1.76 -5.47
CA LYS A 104 -20.26 -1.63 -4.29
C LYS A 104 -21.66 -2.22 -4.51
N GLU A 105 -22.20 -2.04 -5.70
CA GLU A 105 -23.54 -2.54 -6.02
C GLU A 105 -23.57 -4.07 -6.12
N GLU A 106 -22.46 -4.68 -6.48
CA GLU A 106 -22.29 -6.15 -6.53
C GLU A 106 -22.16 -6.80 -5.15
N LEU A 107 -21.92 -6.00 -4.10
CA LEU A 107 -21.87 -6.47 -2.72
C LEU A 107 -23.28 -6.59 -2.08
N LYS A 108 -24.31 -6.24 -2.83
CA LYS A 108 -25.71 -6.35 -2.41
C LYS A 108 -26.35 -7.54 -3.09
N GLY A 109 -27.37 -8.13 -2.42
CA GLY A 109 -28.11 -9.26 -2.96
C GLY A 109 -27.43 -10.60 -2.68
N GLU A 110 -27.76 -11.59 -3.49
CA GLU A 110 -27.25 -12.96 -3.30
C GLU A 110 -25.92 -13.16 -4.04
N TYR A 111 -25.06 -14.00 -3.49
CA TYR A 111 -23.75 -14.31 -4.07
C TYR A 111 -23.88 -14.84 -5.52
N ILE A 112 -24.92 -15.61 -5.80
CA ILE A 112 -25.16 -16.20 -7.11
C ILE A 112 -25.41 -15.14 -8.20
N ASP A 113 -25.82 -13.93 -7.81
CA ASP A 113 -26.08 -12.81 -8.74
C ASP A 113 -24.80 -12.10 -9.18
N THR A 114 -23.62 -12.50 -8.70
CA THR A 114 -22.35 -11.94 -9.09
C THR A 114 -22.16 -12.00 -10.59
N THR A 115 -21.88 -10.85 -11.21
CA THR A 115 -21.61 -10.77 -12.64
C THR A 115 -20.20 -11.26 -12.98
N ARG A 116 -20.06 -11.82 -14.19
CA ARG A 116 -18.74 -12.24 -14.71
C ARG A 116 -17.78 -11.05 -14.77
N GLU A 117 -18.26 -9.92 -15.21
CA GLU A 117 -17.47 -8.69 -15.36
C GLU A 117 -16.90 -8.23 -14.01
N ASN A 118 -17.74 -8.13 -12.99
CA ASN A 118 -17.27 -7.72 -11.67
C ASN A 118 -16.37 -8.78 -11.03
N PHE A 119 -16.63 -10.06 -11.27
CA PHE A 119 -15.74 -11.13 -10.79
C PHE A 119 -14.34 -10.95 -11.38
N TYR A 120 -14.21 -10.74 -12.68
CA TYR A 120 -12.91 -10.50 -13.31
C TYR A 120 -12.21 -9.27 -12.75
N LYS A 121 -12.93 -8.16 -12.63
CA LYS A 121 -12.40 -6.91 -12.08
C LYS A 121 -11.93 -7.08 -10.63
N THR A 122 -12.72 -7.76 -9.82
CA THR A 122 -12.39 -8.04 -8.42
C THR A 122 -11.13 -8.90 -8.32
N MET A 123 -11.01 -9.95 -9.10
CA MET A 123 -9.85 -10.83 -9.12
C MET A 123 -8.62 -10.15 -9.69
N ASP A 124 -8.77 -9.34 -10.74
CA ASP A 124 -7.68 -8.57 -11.34
C ASP A 124 -7.02 -7.65 -10.32
N ILE A 125 -7.82 -6.83 -9.64
CA ILE A 125 -7.31 -5.86 -8.68
C ILE A 125 -6.88 -6.50 -7.37
N SER A 126 -7.67 -7.44 -6.85
CA SER A 126 -7.47 -7.98 -5.50
C SER A 126 -6.47 -9.13 -5.45
N VAL A 127 -6.26 -9.85 -6.54
CA VAL A 127 -5.44 -11.06 -6.58
C VAL A 127 -4.30 -10.96 -7.59
N TYR A 128 -4.61 -10.73 -8.85
CA TYR A 128 -3.59 -10.70 -9.92
C TYR A 128 -2.55 -9.61 -9.69
N SER A 129 -2.96 -8.46 -9.16
CA SER A 129 -2.06 -7.32 -8.93
C SER A 129 -0.92 -7.61 -7.94
N PHE A 130 -1.03 -8.67 -7.17
CA PHE A 130 0.05 -9.10 -6.28
C PHE A 130 1.23 -9.65 -7.09
#